data_abbb4a59d03b61b1ca774fda34e405ef
#
_entry.id   abbb4a59d03b61b1ca774fda34e405ef
#
_cell.length_a   1.000
_cell.length_b   1.000
_cell.length_c   1.000
_cell.angle_alpha   90.00
_cell.angle_beta   90.00
_cell.angle_gamma   90.00
#
_symmetry.space_group_name_H-M   'P 1'
#
loop_
_entity.id
_entity.type
_entity.pdbx_description
1 polymer ?
#
loop_
_entity_poly.entity_id
_entity_poly.type
_entity_poly.pdbx_seq_one_letter_code
_entity_poly.pdbx_strand_id
1 'polypeptide(L)'
;MQKLLALPLLIIAAVPAFAADVAVSVTLGDPRFYGRIDILGYPQPQLVYPEPIIVQPASTGVVVQPVYVRVPPGHAKDWKKHCKKYKLCGQPVYFIQDAWYTQVYVPEYQAKKGKDKPEKPKKVKEKKD
;
A
#
# COMPACT_ATOMS: atom_id res chain seq x y z
N MET A 1 -13.53 69.10 19.67
CA MET A 1 -14.40 67.97 19.24
C MET A 1 -13.54 66.97 18.50
N GLN A 2 -13.12 65.97 19.18
CA GLN A 2 -12.31 64.91 18.59
C GLN A 2 -13.24 63.82 18.13
N LYS A 3 -13.31 63.65 16.81
CA LYS A 3 -14.02 62.51 16.24
C LYS A 3 -13.11 61.30 16.33
N LEU A 4 -13.41 60.41 17.25
CA LEU A 4 -12.80 59.10 17.32
C LEU A 4 -13.35 58.25 16.15
N LEU A 5 -12.56 58.12 15.12
CA LEU A 5 -12.80 57.14 14.07
C LEU A 5 -12.45 55.76 14.61
N ALA A 6 -13.47 55.05 15.05
CA ALA A 6 -13.31 53.63 15.35
C ALA A 6 -13.11 52.86 14.03
N LEU A 7 -11.89 52.45 13.78
CA LEU A 7 -11.58 51.51 12.68
C LEU A 7 -12.07 50.14 13.11
N PRO A 8 -12.95 49.50 12.36
CA PRO A 8 -13.25 48.10 12.64
C PRO A 8 -12.03 47.27 12.29
N LEU A 9 -11.44 46.67 13.27
CA LEU A 9 -10.39 45.70 13.10
C LEU A 9 -11.00 44.43 12.49
N LEU A 10 -10.85 44.31 11.21
CA LEU A 10 -11.28 43.09 10.47
C LEU A 10 -10.32 41.97 10.85
N ILE A 11 -10.65 41.17 11.82
CA ILE A 11 -9.94 39.95 12.15
C ILE A 11 -10.24 38.94 11.06
N ILE A 12 -9.38 38.91 10.08
CA ILE A 12 -9.38 37.79 9.11
C ILE A 12 -8.87 36.60 9.89
N ALA A 13 -9.78 35.79 10.37
CA ALA A 13 -9.45 34.46 10.85
C ALA A 13 -8.91 33.67 9.67
N ALA A 14 -7.58 33.58 9.57
CA ALA A 14 -6.95 32.63 8.68
C ALA A 14 -7.32 31.23 9.15
N VAL A 15 -8.34 30.65 8.54
CA VAL A 15 -8.63 29.23 8.71
C VAL A 15 -7.42 28.50 8.12
N PRO A 16 -6.66 27.74 8.91
CA PRO A 16 -5.66 26.88 8.29
C PRO A 16 -6.39 25.94 7.38
N ALA A 17 -6.21 26.13 6.07
CA ALA A 17 -6.58 25.11 5.12
C ALA A 17 -5.68 23.92 5.43
N PHE A 18 -6.17 23.00 6.26
CA PHE A 18 -5.65 21.66 6.20
C PHE A 18 -5.93 21.18 4.78
N ALA A 19 -4.91 21.27 3.92
CA ALA A 19 -4.87 20.38 2.80
C ALA A 19 -5.09 19.01 3.44
N ALA A 20 -6.29 18.49 3.32
CA ALA A 20 -6.54 17.13 3.65
C ALA A 20 -5.61 16.34 2.74
N ASP A 21 -4.39 16.07 3.20
CA ASP A 21 -3.72 14.88 2.80
C ASP A 21 -4.68 13.77 3.19
N VAL A 22 -5.58 13.50 2.28
CA VAL A 22 -6.19 12.20 2.25
C VAL A 22 -5.00 11.31 1.98
N ALA A 23 -4.31 10.93 3.04
CA ALA A 23 -3.39 9.83 3.01
C ALA A 23 -4.25 8.66 2.57
N VAL A 24 -4.34 8.47 1.26
CA VAL A 24 -4.82 7.24 0.70
C VAL A 24 -3.80 6.23 1.17
N SER A 25 -4.10 5.59 2.31
CA SER A 25 -3.29 4.52 2.82
C SER A 25 -3.36 3.40 1.80
N VAL A 26 -2.32 3.34 0.97
CA VAL A 26 -2.17 2.28 0.00
C VAL A 26 -1.86 1.02 0.78
N THR A 27 -2.81 0.13 0.84
CA THR A 27 -2.70 -1.16 1.53
C THR A 27 -2.52 -2.29 0.54
N LEU A 28 -2.07 -3.43 1.04
CA LEU A 28 -1.97 -4.66 0.25
C LEU A 28 -3.30 -4.96 -0.45
N GLY A 29 -3.24 -5.30 -1.73
CA GLY A 29 -4.41 -5.52 -2.59
C GLY A 29 -4.84 -4.30 -3.40
N ASP A 30 -4.29 -3.12 -3.12
CA ASP A 30 -4.42 -1.95 -3.97
C ASP A 30 -3.47 -2.06 -5.17
N PRO A 31 -3.91 -1.72 -6.41
CA PRO A 31 -3.04 -1.76 -7.58
C PRO A 31 -1.79 -0.89 -7.47
N ARG A 32 -1.81 0.11 -6.60
CA ARG A 32 -0.69 1.04 -6.37
C ARG A 32 0.26 0.59 -5.27
N PHE A 33 -0.03 -0.52 -4.59
CA PHE A 33 0.77 -0.98 -3.46
C PHE A 33 2.14 -1.49 -3.91
N TYR A 34 3.18 -1.04 -3.22
CA TYR A 34 4.54 -1.55 -3.30
C TYR A 34 4.99 -2.01 -1.93
N GLY A 35 5.65 -3.15 -1.87
CA GLY A 35 6.15 -3.71 -0.63
C GLY A 35 6.01 -5.22 -0.57
N ARG A 36 6.08 -5.75 0.62
CA ARG A 36 5.95 -7.18 0.88
C ARG A 36 4.53 -7.67 0.60
N ILE A 37 4.44 -8.78 -0.12
CA ILE A 37 3.19 -9.39 -0.53
C ILE A 37 3.06 -10.78 0.09
N ASP A 38 1.95 -11.02 0.77
CA ASP A 38 1.59 -12.35 1.25
C ASP A 38 0.90 -13.12 0.12
N ILE A 39 1.54 -14.20 -0.32
CA ILE A 39 1.04 -15.05 -1.42
C ILE A 39 0.33 -16.30 -0.94
N LEU A 40 0.20 -16.49 0.36
CA LEU A 40 -0.44 -17.70 0.91
C LEU A 40 -1.90 -17.78 0.45
N GLY A 41 -2.24 -18.87 -0.25
CA GLY A 41 -3.58 -19.07 -0.80
C GLY A 41 -3.82 -18.39 -2.14
N TYR A 42 -2.79 -17.85 -2.77
CA TYR A 42 -2.82 -17.26 -4.11
C TYR A 42 -2.14 -18.18 -5.13
N PRO A 43 -2.44 -18.00 -6.43
CA PRO A 43 -1.69 -18.67 -7.47
C PRO A 43 -0.20 -18.37 -7.39
N GLN A 44 0.61 -19.26 -7.92
CA GLN A 44 2.07 -19.06 -7.90
C GLN A 44 2.45 -17.76 -8.63
N PRO A 45 3.23 -16.87 -8.00
CA PRO A 45 3.60 -15.61 -8.62
C PRO A 45 4.58 -15.79 -9.77
N GLN A 46 4.46 -14.92 -10.76
CA GLN A 46 5.48 -14.75 -11.79
C GLN A 46 6.55 -13.79 -11.27
N LEU A 47 7.80 -14.20 -11.39
CA LEU A 47 8.93 -13.49 -10.81
C LEU A 47 9.70 -12.74 -11.88
N VAL A 48 10.26 -11.57 -11.50
CA VAL A 48 11.16 -10.81 -12.36
C VAL A 48 12.47 -11.55 -12.56
N TYR A 49 13.02 -12.12 -11.49
CA TYR A 49 14.20 -12.97 -11.51
C TYR A 49 13.86 -14.35 -10.96
N PRO A 50 14.39 -15.42 -11.53
CA PRO A 50 14.05 -16.78 -11.10
C PRO A 50 14.61 -17.14 -9.72
N GLU A 51 15.66 -16.45 -9.28
CA GLU A 51 16.31 -16.68 -7.99
C GLU A 51 16.08 -15.51 -7.03
N PRO A 52 16.05 -15.78 -5.71
CA PRO A 52 15.93 -14.71 -4.73
C PRO A 52 17.21 -13.89 -4.67
N ILE A 53 17.06 -12.59 -4.40
CA ILE A 53 18.17 -11.66 -4.23
C ILE A 53 18.31 -11.35 -2.74
N ILE A 54 19.54 -11.47 -2.23
CA ILE A 54 19.90 -11.09 -0.88
C ILE A 54 21.10 -10.14 -0.91
N VAL A 55 20.97 -8.98 -0.26
CA VAL A 55 22.03 -7.97 -0.22
C VAL A 55 23.04 -8.23 0.88
N GLN A 56 22.54 -8.54 2.08
CA GLN A 56 23.38 -8.89 3.22
C GLN A 56 22.98 -10.26 3.74
N PRO A 57 23.72 -11.31 3.37
CA PRO A 57 23.43 -12.62 3.93
C PRO A 57 23.59 -12.60 5.44
N ALA A 58 22.63 -13.22 6.13
CA ALA A 58 22.71 -13.37 7.58
C ALA A 58 23.96 -14.16 7.93
N SER A 59 24.76 -13.64 8.86
CA SER A 59 25.91 -14.34 9.38
C SER A 59 25.46 -15.62 10.10
N THR A 60 25.96 -16.77 9.63
CA THR A 60 25.93 -18.07 10.28
C THR A 60 24.57 -18.69 10.64
N GLY A 61 24.12 -19.62 9.80
CA GLY A 61 23.25 -20.72 10.22
C GLY A 61 21.78 -20.43 10.39
N VAL A 62 21.35 -19.19 10.21
CA VAL A 62 19.92 -18.84 10.24
C VAL A 62 19.34 -18.96 8.83
N VAL A 63 18.50 -19.95 8.61
CA VAL A 63 17.73 -20.06 7.38
C VAL A 63 16.60 -19.01 7.43
N VAL A 64 16.79 -17.94 6.68
CA VAL A 64 15.76 -16.90 6.55
C VAL A 64 14.86 -17.27 5.39
N GLN A 65 13.55 -17.34 5.64
CA GLN A 65 12.57 -17.62 4.60
C GLN A 65 12.53 -16.49 3.58
N PRO A 66 12.51 -16.79 2.26
CA PRO A 66 12.37 -15.76 1.25
C PRO A 66 11.00 -15.08 1.35
N VAL A 67 10.99 -13.80 1.04
CA VAL A 67 9.78 -12.99 1.00
C VAL A 67 9.50 -12.54 -0.44
N TYR A 68 8.23 -12.33 -0.74
CA TYR A 68 7.80 -11.81 -2.03
C TYR A 68 7.51 -10.32 -1.90
N VAL A 69 8.02 -9.53 -2.84
CA VAL A 69 7.84 -8.08 -2.85
C VAL A 69 7.46 -7.58 -4.24
N ARG A 70 6.66 -6.55 -4.25
CA ARG A 70 6.45 -5.73 -5.44
C ARG A 70 7.12 -4.39 -5.23
N VAL A 71 8.01 -4.02 -6.13
CA VAL A 71 8.71 -2.74 -6.11
C VAL A 71 8.70 -2.13 -7.52
N PRO A 72 8.88 -0.81 -7.64
CA PRO A 72 9.11 -0.22 -8.95
C PRO A 72 10.29 -0.87 -9.66
N PRO A 73 10.27 -1.01 -11.00
CA PRO A 73 11.34 -1.72 -11.73
C PRO A 73 12.75 -1.19 -11.45
N GLY A 74 12.89 0.12 -11.27
CA GLY A 74 14.17 0.73 -10.92
C GLY A 74 14.70 0.32 -9.55
N HIS A 75 13.84 0.05 -8.58
CA HIS A 75 14.22 -0.43 -7.26
C HIS A 75 14.71 -1.88 -7.29
N ALA A 76 14.10 -2.72 -8.11
CA ALA A 76 14.54 -4.10 -8.27
C ALA A 76 15.94 -4.19 -8.90
N LYS A 77 16.24 -3.34 -9.88
CA LYS A 77 17.55 -3.28 -10.54
C LYS A 77 18.67 -2.82 -9.60
N ASP A 78 18.35 -1.88 -8.70
CA ASP A 78 19.27 -1.31 -7.72
C ASP A 78 18.88 -1.69 -6.28
N TRP A 79 18.56 -2.94 -6.05
CA TRP A 79 18.06 -3.39 -4.76
C TRP A 79 18.97 -3.05 -3.60
N LYS A 80 20.27 -3.10 -3.80
CA LYS A 80 21.25 -2.71 -2.79
C LYS A 80 21.04 -1.29 -2.25
N LYS A 81 20.60 -0.36 -3.12
CA LYS A 81 20.30 1.03 -2.73
C LYS A 81 18.94 1.19 -2.06
N HIS A 82 18.00 0.32 -2.40
CA HIS A 82 16.59 0.49 -2.02
C HIS A 82 16.12 -0.49 -0.93
N CYS A 83 16.86 -1.53 -0.63
CA CYS A 83 16.43 -2.55 0.32
C CYS A 83 16.16 -1.99 1.73
N LYS A 84 16.87 -0.95 2.15
CA LYS A 84 16.66 -0.29 3.45
C LYS A 84 15.28 0.34 3.57
N LYS A 85 14.78 0.91 2.50
CA LYS A 85 13.45 1.51 2.45
C LYS A 85 12.36 0.50 2.79
N TYR A 86 12.56 -0.74 2.40
CA TYR A 86 11.64 -1.85 2.65
C TYR A 86 12.00 -2.68 3.88
N LYS A 87 13.13 -2.39 4.53
CA LYS A 87 13.68 -3.15 5.67
C LYS A 87 13.95 -4.62 5.33
N LEU A 88 14.43 -4.88 4.12
CA LEU A 88 14.61 -6.23 3.59
C LEU A 88 16.04 -6.54 3.14
N CYS A 89 17.03 -5.77 3.57
CA CYS A 89 18.43 -5.98 3.15
C CYS A 89 19.00 -7.33 3.59
N GLY A 90 18.55 -7.86 4.71
CA GLY A 90 19.00 -9.13 5.28
C GLY A 90 18.17 -10.35 4.90
N GLN A 91 17.18 -10.18 4.03
CA GLN A 91 16.26 -11.25 3.63
C GLN A 91 16.41 -11.58 2.14
N PRO A 92 16.34 -12.86 1.76
CA PRO A 92 16.19 -13.22 0.35
C PRO A 92 14.83 -12.76 -0.15
N VAL A 93 14.82 -12.10 -1.31
CA VAL A 93 13.65 -11.42 -1.85
C VAL A 93 13.37 -11.94 -3.26
N TYR A 94 12.14 -12.37 -3.50
CA TYR A 94 11.60 -12.59 -4.83
C TYR A 94 10.83 -11.36 -5.28
N PHE A 95 11.17 -10.82 -6.45
CA PHE A 95 10.45 -9.71 -7.05
C PHE A 95 9.31 -10.22 -7.92
N ILE A 96 8.09 -9.79 -7.59
CA ILE A 96 6.89 -10.14 -8.34
C ILE A 96 6.77 -9.22 -9.55
N GLN A 97 6.41 -9.80 -10.71
CA GLN A 97 6.10 -9.03 -11.90
C GLN A 97 4.85 -8.17 -11.69
N ASP A 98 4.91 -6.92 -12.14
CA ASP A 98 3.78 -5.99 -12.06
C ASP A 98 2.51 -6.54 -12.71
N ALA A 99 2.64 -7.16 -13.87
CA ALA A 99 1.51 -7.74 -14.58
C ALA A 99 0.82 -8.84 -13.77
N TRP A 100 1.59 -9.70 -13.12
CA TRP A 100 1.01 -10.73 -12.26
C TRP A 100 0.28 -10.11 -11.08
N TYR A 101 0.87 -9.12 -10.43
CA TYR A 101 0.25 -8.45 -9.29
C TYR A 101 -1.07 -7.78 -9.68
N THR A 102 -1.08 -6.99 -10.74
CA THR A 102 -2.27 -6.24 -11.15
C THR A 102 -3.35 -7.11 -11.78
N GLN A 103 -2.99 -8.17 -12.50
CA GLN A 103 -3.92 -9.02 -13.25
C GLN A 103 -4.37 -10.25 -12.48
N VAL A 104 -3.57 -10.75 -11.55
CA VAL A 104 -3.87 -11.97 -10.80
C VAL A 104 -4.08 -11.70 -9.32
N TYR A 105 -3.12 -11.08 -8.66
CA TYR A 105 -3.18 -10.89 -7.22
C TYR A 105 -4.30 -9.95 -6.78
N VAL A 106 -4.39 -8.78 -7.38
CA VAL A 106 -5.38 -7.75 -7.00
C VAL A 106 -6.81 -8.27 -7.18
N PRO A 107 -7.20 -8.87 -8.32
CA PRO A 107 -8.54 -9.43 -8.47
C PRO A 107 -8.86 -10.54 -7.46
N GLU A 108 -7.91 -11.43 -7.20
CA GLU A 108 -8.07 -12.50 -6.21
C GLU A 108 -8.23 -11.95 -4.78
N TYR A 109 -7.43 -10.95 -4.44
CA TYR A 109 -7.51 -10.28 -3.15
C TYR A 109 -8.87 -9.60 -2.96
N GLN A 110 -9.36 -8.90 -3.96
CA GLN A 110 -10.67 -8.25 -3.94
C GLN A 110 -11.80 -9.28 -3.81
N ALA A 111 -11.70 -10.39 -4.51
CA ALA A 111 -12.68 -11.48 -4.41
C ALA A 111 -12.71 -12.10 -3.00
N LYS A 112 -11.56 -12.33 -2.40
CA LYS A 112 -11.45 -12.86 -1.03
C LYS A 112 -11.99 -11.87 0.01
N LYS A 113 -11.66 -10.59 -0.13
CA LYS A 113 -12.19 -9.54 0.75
C LYS A 113 -13.70 -9.37 0.63
N GLY A 114 -14.26 -9.53 -0.57
CA GLY A 114 -15.69 -9.46 -0.79
C GLY A 114 -16.48 -10.53 -0.05
N LYS A 115 -15.88 -11.71 0.16
CA LYS A 115 -16.50 -12.80 0.93
C LYS A 115 -16.50 -12.55 2.43
N ASP A 116 -15.53 -11.79 2.93
CA ASP A 116 -15.37 -11.48 4.36
C ASP A 116 -16.12 -10.21 4.79
N LYS A 117 -16.69 -9.46 3.84
CA LYS A 117 -17.57 -8.33 4.19
C LYS A 117 -18.89 -8.86 4.70
N PRO A 118 -19.33 -8.44 5.89
CA PRO A 118 -20.71 -8.72 6.31
C PRO A 118 -21.66 -8.17 5.26
N GLU A 119 -22.58 -9.01 4.80
CA GLU A 119 -23.62 -8.57 3.86
C GLU A 119 -24.33 -7.36 4.48
N LYS A 120 -24.34 -6.25 3.75
CA LYS A 120 -25.20 -5.13 4.12
C LYS A 120 -26.62 -5.64 4.15
N PRO A 121 -27.39 -5.40 5.24
CA PRO A 121 -28.76 -5.85 5.31
C PRO A 121 -29.49 -5.32 4.08
N LYS A 122 -30.06 -6.22 3.28
CA LYS A 122 -30.91 -5.89 2.17
C LYS A 122 -32.06 -5.07 2.73
N LYS A 123 -32.21 -3.83 2.27
CA LYS A 123 -33.39 -3.05 2.58
C LYS A 123 -34.59 -3.83 2.07
N VAL A 124 -35.38 -4.35 3.01
CA VAL A 124 -36.67 -4.91 2.69
C VAL A 124 -37.50 -3.78 2.13
N LYS A 125 -37.83 -3.85 0.85
CA LYS A 125 -38.82 -2.95 0.27
C LYS A 125 -40.16 -3.33 0.89
N GLU A 126 -40.59 -2.53 1.83
CA GLU A 126 -41.94 -2.61 2.35
C GLU A 126 -42.90 -2.34 1.18
N LYS A 127 -43.62 -3.41 0.77
CA LYS A 127 -44.71 -3.26 -0.17
C LYS A 127 -45.80 -2.50 0.57
N LYS A 128 -46.03 -1.28 0.22
CA LYS A 128 -47.26 -0.55 0.56
C LYS A 128 -48.41 -1.17 -0.23
N ASP A 129 -49.29 -1.85 0.46
CA ASP A 129 -50.62 -2.18 -0.05
C ASP A 129 -51.46 -0.90 -0.16
#